data_45e8d136ad1135b5e7cd70d754ee98c2
#
_entry.id   45e8d136ad1135b5e7cd70d754ee98c2
#
_cell.length_a   1.000
_cell.length_b   1.000
_cell.length_c   1.000
_cell.angle_alpha   90.00
_cell.angle_beta   90.00
_cell.angle_gamma   90.00
#
_symmetry.space_group_name_H-M   'P 1'
#
loop_
_entity.id
_entity.type
_entity.pdbx_description
1 polymer ?
#
loop_
_entity_poly.entity_id
_entity_poly.type
_entity_poly.pdbx_seq_one_letter_code
_entity_poly.pdbx_strand_id
1 'polypeptide(L)'
;MKKLLTILSLSALLMTTAAYAAPEAQKIAVVDIQKVVAASSQVKALKASQDAKNNELTAFIKNAQADVNKQTDTKKKKSLAESYEKQLKQKREANVKEYTTKLKAADANITAQIGKKATELGYTMVLPKSAVVWGGDDITDTILKVIK
;
A
#
# COMPACT_ATOMS: atom_id res chain seq x y z
N MET A 1 25.37 -85.39 -23.96
CA MET A 1 24.02 -84.85 -24.30
C MET A 1 23.48 -84.22 -23.06
N LYS A 2 23.14 -83.02 -23.11
CA LYS A 2 22.33 -82.13 -22.31
C LYS A 2 23.05 -80.84 -22.02
N LYS A 3 22.69 -79.81 -22.82
CA LYS A 3 23.12 -78.43 -22.77
C LYS A 3 22.44 -77.80 -21.63
N LEU A 4 23.17 -77.24 -20.66
CA LEU A 4 22.63 -76.29 -19.66
C LEU A 4 22.88 -74.87 -20.14
N LEU A 5 21.82 -74.21 -20.55
CA LEU A 5 21.79 -72.76 -20.80
C LEU A 5 21.73 -72.03 -19.45
N THR A 6 22.80 -71.40 -19.08
CA THR A 6 22.79 -70.40 -17.97
C THR A 6 22.36 -69.09 -18.51
N ILE A 7 21.15 -68.67 -18.16
CA ILE A 7 20.61 -67.30 -18.42
C ILE A 7 21.20 -66.39 -17.37
N LEU A 8 22.15 -65.57 -17.80
CA LEU A 8 22.69 -64.44 -16.97
C LEU A 8 21.72 -63.27 -17.03
N SER A 9 20.86 -63.13 -16.03
CA SER A 9 19.99 -62.01 -15.91
C SER A 9 20.76 -60.76 -15.36
N LEU A 10 21.13 -59.88 -16.30
CA LEU A 10 21.71 -58.58 -15.98
C LEU A 10 20.64 -57.64 -15.46
N SER A 11 20.50 -57.55 -14.14
CA SER A 11 19.62 -56.58 -13.48
C SER A 11 20.23 -55.18 -13.61
N ALA A 12 19.75 -54.40 -14.56
CA ALA A 12 20.06 -52.99 -14.67
C ALA A 12 19.40 -52.22 -13.50
N LEU A 13 20.18 -51.88 -12.49
CA LEU A 13 19.78 -51.03 -11.38
C LEU A 13 19.67 -49.60 -11.89
N LEU A 14 18.47 -49.17 -12.29
CA LEU A 14 18.14 -47.78 -12.60
C LEU A 14 18.23 -46.97 -11.32
N MET A 15 19.41 -46.37 -11.04
CA MET A 15 19.54 -45.31 -10.07
C MET A 15 18.84 -44.08 -10.60
N THR A 16 17.58 -43.89 -10.18
CA THR A 16 16.90 -42.60 -10.33
C THR A 16 17.58 -41.62 -9.38
N THR A 17 18.52 -40.84 -9.90
CA THR A 17 19.01 -39.65 -9.23
C THR A 17 17.84 -38.65 -9.14
N ALA A 18 17.14 -38.65 -8.02
CA ALA A 18 16.27 -37.52 -7.68
C ALA A 18 17.15 -36.27 -7.69
N ALA A 19 17.05 -35.51 -8.77
CA ALA A 19 17.63 -34.18 -8.83
C ALA A 19 16.93 -33.34 -7.72
N TYR A 20 17.57 -33.25 -6.57
CA TYR A 20 17.20 -32.23 -5.59
C TYR A 20 17.43 -30.90 -6.30
N ALA A 21 16.35 -30.28 -6.80
CA ALA A 21 16.39 -28.90 -7.24
C ALA A 21 16.91 -28.11 -6.08
N ALA A 22 18.12 -27.55 -6.18
CA ALA A 22 18.62 -26.62 -5.19
C ALA A 22 17.57 -25.52 -5.02
N PRO A 23 17.22 -25.12 -3.80
CA PRO A 23 16.28 -24.03 -3.60
C PRO A 23 16.78 -22.82 -4.39
N GLU A 24 15.94 -22.30 -5.28
CA GLU A 24 16.29 -21.10 -6.04
C GLU A 24 16.75 -20.02 -5.05
N ALA A 25 17.94 -19.50 -5.27
CA ALA A 25 18.50 -18.46 -4.41
C ALA A 25 17.48 -17.30 -4.31
N GLN A 26 17.02 -17.00 -3.11
CA GLN A 26 16.06 -15.92 -2.88
C GLN A 26 16.68 -14.60 -3.33
N LYS A 27 16.08 -13.99 -4.34
CA LYS A 27 16.49 -12.69 -4.85
C LYS A 27 15.69 -11.62 -4.12
N ILE A 28 16.35 -10.85 -3.27
CA ILE A 28 15.73 -9.86 -2.40
C ILE A 28 15.91 -8.47 -2.99
N ALA A 29 14.81 -7.77 -3.19
CA ALA A 29 14.80 -6.35 -3.53
C ALA A 29 14.66 -5.47 -2.29
N VAL A 30 15.22 -4.28 -2.34
CA VAL A 30 15.08 -3.24 -1.32
C VAL A 30 14.47 -2.00 -1.96
N VAL A 31 13.48 -1.38 -1.30
CA VAL A 31 12.76 -0.21 -1.79
C VAL A 31 12.64 0.86 -0.71
N ASP A 32 12.99 2.10 -1.04
CA ASP A 32 12.71 3.26 -0.21
C ASP A 32 11.23 3.64 -0.34
N ILE A 33 10.41 3.06 0.55
CA ILE A 33 8.97 3.26 0.55
C ILE A 33 8.60 4.74 0.73
N GLN A 34 9.36 5.50 1.51
CA GLN A 34 9.06 6.92 1.73
C GLN A 34 9.20 7.72 0.43
N LYS A 35 10.27 7.47 -0.35
CA LYS A 35 10.44 8.10 -1.67
C LYS A 35 9.33 7.71 -2.64
N VAL A 36 8.95 6.44 -2.67
CA VAL A 36 7.89 5.93 -3.54
C VAL A 36 6.55 6.56 -3.19
N VAL A 37 6.17 6.60 -1.90
CA VAL A 37 4.94 7.23 -1.43
C VAL A 37 4.91 8.73 -1.77
N ALA A 38 6.03 9.44 -1.54
CA ALA A 38 6.12 10.87 -1.85
C ALA A 38 6.03 11.17 -3.36
N ALA A 39 6.46 10.24 -4.21
CA ALA A 39 6.36 10.37 -5.67
C ALA A 39 4.95 10.11 -6.21
N SER A 40 4.14 9.32 -5.49
CA SER A 40 2.81 8.91 -5.95
C SER A 40 1.87 10.09 -6.19
N SER A 41 1.30 10.16 -7.40
CA SER A 41 0.29 11.16 -7.75
C SER A 41 -0.98 11.02 -6.93
N GLN A 42 -1.37 9.79 -6.56
CA GLN A 42 -2.53 9.53 -5.71
C GLN A 42 -2.33 10.10 -4.31
N VAL A 43 -1.13 9.94 -3.73
CA VAL A 43 -0.81 10.50 -2.41
C VAL A 43 -0.76 12.02 -2.46
N LYS A 44 -0.18 12.60 -3.51
CA LYS A 44 -0.18 14.07 -3.73
C LYS A 44 -1.60 14.62 -3.85
N ALA A 45 -2.46 13.95 -4.64
CA ALA A 45 -3.87 14.33 -4.79
C ALA A 45 -4.65 14.20 -3.47
N LEU A 46 -4.37 13.14 -2.69
CA LEU A 46 -4.98 12.94 -1.38
C LEU A 46 -4.61 14.07 -0.42
N LYS A 47 -3.34 14.48 -0.38
CA LYS A 47 -2.87 15.61 0.42
C LYS A 47 -3.56 16.91 0.01
N ALA A 48 -3.58 17.23 -1.27
CA ALA A 48 -4.25 18.42 -1.79
C ALA A 48 -5.75 18.43 -1.45
N SER A 49 -6.42 17.29 -1.57
CA SER A 49 -7.83 17.13 -1.18
C SER A 49 -8.03 17.38 0.32
N GLN A 50 -7.11 16.90 1.17
CA GLN A 50 -7.20 17.09 2.60
C GLN A 50 -7.00 18.57 2.99
N ASP A 51 -6.05 19.25 2.34
CA ASP A 51 -5.81 20.68 2.55
C ASP A 51 -7.05 21.51 2.16
N ALA A 52 -7.68 21.20 1.02
CA ALA A 52 -8.93 21.85 0.59
C ALA A 52 -10.05 21.64 1.61
N LYS A 53 -10.24 20.43 2.12
CA LYS A 53 -11.26 20.13 3.13
C LYS A 53 -11.02 20.80 4.47
N ASN A 54 -9.76 20.93 4.88
CA ASN A 54 -9.41 21.69 6.07
C ASN A 54 -9.78 23.19 5.91
N ASN A 55 -9.52 23.76 4.73
CA ASN A 55 -9.91 25.13 4.41
C ASN A 55 -11.44 25.30 4.42
N GLU A 56 -12.19 24.36 3.84
CA GLU A 56 -13.66 24.34 3.86
C GLU A 56 -14.21 24.29 5.30
N LEU A 57 -13.63 23.43 6.16
CA LEU A 57 -14.03 23.34 7.56
C LEU A 57 -13.73 24.63 8.31
N THR A 58 -12.59 25.26 8.05
CA THR A 58 -12.22 26.55 8.66
C THR A 58 -13.19 27.65 8.25
N ALA A 59 -13.53 27.72 6.95
CA ALA A 59 -14.52 28.67 6.44
C ALA A 59 -15.92 28.41 7.04
N PHE A 60 -16.32 27.14 7.12
CA PHE A 60 -17.59 26.76 7.75
C PHE A 60 -17.68 27.21 9.20
N ILE A 61 -16.62 27.00 10.02
CA ILE A 61 -16.59 27.42 11.42
C ILE A 61 -16.71 28.96 11.53
N LYS A 62 -15.96 29.68 10.71
CA LYS A 62 -16.00 31.16 10.69
C LYS A 62 -17.40 31.66 10.34
N ASN A 63 -18.03 31.11 9.33
CA ASN A 63 -19.38 31.50 8.91
C ASN A 63 -20.42 31.15 10.00
N ALA A 64 -20.33 29.95 10.58
CA ALA A 64 -21.20 29.50 11.66
C ALA A 64 -21.11 30.45 12.87
N GLN A 65 -19.90 30.83 13.27
CA GLN A 65 -19.69 31.81 14.37
C GLN A 65 -20.31 33.19 14.06
N ALA A 66 -20.10 33.67 12.81
CA ALA A 66 -20.68 34.95 12.41
C ALA A 66 -22.22 34.92 12.43
N ASP A 67 -22.84 33.84 11.98
CA ASP A 67 -24.28 33.69 11.94
C ASP A 67 -24.88 33.53 13.34
N VAL A 68 -24.23 32.76 14.22
CA VAL A 68 -24.63 32.65 15.63
C VAL A 68 -24.53 33.99 16.34
N ASN A 69 -23.50 34.77 16.04
CA ASN A 69 -23.33 36.11 16.67
C ASN A 69 -24.33 37.16 16.21
N LYS A 70 -24.89 37.03 15.00
CA LYS A 70 -25.96 37.90 14.49
C LYS A 70 -27.30 37.67 15.17
N GLN A 71 -27.51 36.50 15.82
CA GLN A 71 -28.76 36.19 16.50
C GLN A 71 -28.88 36.94 17.84
N THR A 72 -29.95 37.65 18.00
CA THR A 72 -30.29 38.39 19.24
C THR A 72 -31.17 37.57 20.18
N ASP A 73 -32.01 36.67 19.65
CA ASP A 73 -32.83 35.77 20.44
C ASP A 73 -32.00 34.63 21.00
N THR A 74 -31.99 34.50 22.32
CA THR A 74 -31.18 33.50 23.04
C THR A 74 -31.53 32.04 22.67
N LYS A 75 -32.83 31.74 22.49
CA LYS A 75 -33.29 30.38 22.14
C LYS A 75 -32.86 30.04 20.71
N LYS A 76 -33.06 30.96 19.79
CA LYS A 76 -32.62 30.77 18.38
C LYS A 76 -31.11 30.65 18.27
N LYS A 77 -30.38 31.48 19.02
CA LYS A 77 -28.92 31.46 19.08
C LYS A 77 -28.41 30.07 19.52
N LYS A 78 -29.00 29.49 20.58
CA LYS A 78 -28.66 28.19 21.11
C LYS A 78 -28.95 27.08 20.08
N SER A 79 -30.16 27.04 19.53
CA SER A 79 -30.58 26.06 18.53
C SER A 79 -29.72 26.12 17.27
N LEU A 80 -29.34 27.32 16.82
CA LEU A 80 -28.46 27.49 15.66
C LEU A 80 -27.04 26.99 15.95
N ALA A 81 -26.48 27.27 17.12
CA ALA A 81 -25.18 26.76 17.53
C ALA A 81 -25.16 25.23 17.58
N GLU A 82 -26.17 24.61 18.21
CA GLU A 82 -26.31 23.14 18.27
C GLU A 82 -26.40 22.52 16.86
N SER A 83 -27.12 23.19 15.95
CA SER A 83 -27.22 22.75 14.54
C SER A 83 -25.86 22.79 13.84
N TYR A 84 -25.08 23.86 14.01
CA TYR A 84 -23.76 23.97 13.43
C TYR A 84 -22.77 22.99 14.02
N GLU A 85 -22.83 22.73 15.32
CA GLU A 85 -21.99 21.69 15.96
C GLU A 85 -22.27 20.30 15.37
N LYS A 86 -23.55 19.95 15.21
CA LYS A 86 -23.94 18.69 14.57
C LYS A 86 -23.43 18.59 13.13
N GLN A 87 -23.57 19.66 12.35
CA GLN A 87 -23.08 19.69 10.97
C GLN A 87 -21.54 19.57 10.91
N LEU A 88 -20.84 20.27 11.81
CA LEU A 88 -19.38 20.22 11.90
C LEU A 88 -18.90 18.80 12.21
N LYS A 89 -19.55 18.13 13.17
CA LYS A 89 -19.27 16.74 13.51
C LYS A 89 -19.45 15.84 12.30
N GLN A 90 -20.57 15.94 11.61
CA GLN A 90 -20.85 15.14 10.41
C GLN A 90 -19.83 15.37 9.29
N LYS A 91 -19.44 16.64 9.04
CA LYS A 91 -18.42 16.99 8.06
C LYS A 91 -17.06 16.37 8.41
N ARG A 92 -16.64 16.44 9.67
CA ARG A 92 -15.39 15.85 10.15
C ARG A 92 -15.40 14.33 10.00
N GLU A 93 -16.48 13.67 10.41
CA GLU A 93 -16.61 12.20 10.28
C GLU A 93 -16.56 11.75 8.81
N ALA A 94 -17.27 12.47 7.93
CA ALA A 94 -17.24 12.20 6.49
C ALA A 94 -15.83 12.37 5.91
N ASN A 95 -15.13 13.45 6.29
CA ASN A 95 -13.76 13.71 5.82
C ASN A 95 -12.78 12.63 6.29
N VAL A 96 -12.85 12.20 7.56
CA VAL A 96 -12.01 11.13 8.10
C VAL A 96 -12.27 9.82 7.37
N LYS A 97 -13.54 9.47 7.17
CA LYS A 97 -13.93 8.24 6.46
C LYS A 97 -13.39 8.24 5.02
N GLU A 98 -13.59 9.35 4.30
CA GLU A 98 -13.11 9.48 2.92
C GLU A 98 -11.59 9.42 2.84
N TYR A 99 -10.88 10.15 3.71
CA TYR A 99 -9.42 10.14 3.79
C TYR A 99 -8.89 8.73 4.04
N THR A 100 -9.43 8.03 5.04
CA THR A 100 -9.01 6.67 5.37
C THR A 100 -9.24 5.69 4.22
N THR A 101 -10.38 5.82 3.52
CA THR A 101 -10.69 4.97 2.37
C THR A 101 -9.71 5.21 1.23
N LYS A 102 -9.45 6.48 0.89
CA LYS A 102 -8.50 6.83 -0.18
C LYS A 102 -7.06 6.47 0.17
N LEU A 103 -6.67 6.63 1.44
CA LEU A 103 -5.34 6.23 1.91
C LEU A 103 -5.12 4.74 1.75
N LYS A 104 -6.08 3.91 2.17
CA LYS A 104 -6.02 2.45 1.98
C LYS A 104 -5.94 2.05 0.50
N ALA A 105 -6.69 2.74 -0.35
CA ALA A 105 -6.65 2.48 -1.79
C ALA A 105 -5.29 2.86 -2.41
N ALA A 106 -4.71 3.98 -2.00
CA ALA A 106 -3.38 4.39 -2.45
C ALA A 106 -2.29 3.41 -1.98
N ASP A 107 -2.34 2.99 -0.72
CA ASP A 107 -1.41 1.99 -0.15
C ASP A 107 -1.48 0.66 -0.91
N ALA A 108 -2.68 0.13 -1.12
CA ALA A 108 -2.89 -1.10 -1.86
C ALA A 108 -2.37 -1.00 -3.32
N ASN A 109 -2.59 0.15 -3.97
CA ASN A 109 -2.13 0.39 -5.33
C ASN A 109 -0.58 0.46 -5.39
N ILE A 110 0.05 1.21 -4.51
CA ILE A 110 1.52 1.32 -4.43
C ILE A 110 2.12 -0.06 -4.17
N THR A 111 1.60 -0.80 -3.20
CA THR A 111 2.07 -2.16 -2.88
C THR A 111 1.94 -3.10 -4.08
N ALA A 112 0.80 -3.05 -4.79
CA ALA A 112 0.59 -3.87 -5.99
C ALA A 112 1.58 -3.51 -7.12
N GLN A 113 1.85 -2.22 -7.35
CA GLN A 113 2.81 -1.78 -8.37
C GLN A 113 4.24 -2.20 -8.02
N ILE A 114 4.64 -2.09 -6.75
CA ILE A 114 5.95 -2.55 -6.27
C ILE A 114 6.07 -4.07 -6.48
N GLY A 115 5.08 -4.84 -6.01
CA GLY A 115 5.09 -6.30 -6.12
C GLY A 115 5.13 -6.77 -7.58
N LYS A 116 4.29 -6.17 -8.43
CA LYS A 116 4.29 -6.48 -9.86
C LYS A 116 5.66 -6.23 -10.49
N LYS A 117 6.25 -5.05 -10.23
CA LYS A 117 7.55 -4.70 -10.81
C LYS A 117 8.69 -5.56 -10.27
N ALA A 118 8.68 -5.87 -8.98
CA ALA A 118 9.66 -6.77 -8.38
C ALA A 118 9.59 -8.19 -9.00
N THR A 119 8.37 -8.73 -9.19
CA THR A 119 8.16 -10.03 -9.84
C THR A 119 8.65 -10.01 -11.29
N GLU A 120 8.36 -8.95 -12.06
CA GLU A 120 8.88 -8.79 -13.44
C GLU A 120 10.41 -8.83 -13.52
N LEU A 121 11.08 -8.36 -12.45
CA LEU A 121 12.54 -8.35 -12.34
C LEU A 121 13.11 -9.64 -11.73
N GLY A 122 12.25 -10.63 -11.41
CA GLY A 122 12.65 -11.93 -10.85
C GLY A 122 12.99 -11.89 -9.36
N TYR A 123 12.53 -10.88 -8.62
CA TYR A 123 12.67 -10.85 -7.17
C TYR A 123 11.58 -11.69 -6.51
N THR A 124 11.96 -12.44 -5.47
CA THR A 124 11.05 -13.28 -4.68
C THR A 124 10.55 -12.58 -3.42
N MET A 125 11.24 -11.50 -3.01
CA MET A 125 10.91 -10.73 -1.81
C MET A 125 11.26 -9.25 -2.01
N VAL A 126 10.46 -8.37 -1.42
CA VAL A 126 10.74 -6.92 -1.34
C VAL A 126 10.73 -6.49 0.11
N LEU A 127 11.77 -5.81 0.53
CA LEU A 127 11.90 -5.26 1.88
C LEU A 127 11.98 -3.74 1.83
N PRO A 128 11.39 -3.04 2.82
CA PRO A 128 11.58 -1.61 2.95
C PRO A 128 13.05 -1.29 3.30
N LYS A 129 13.64 -0.29 2.66
CA LYS A 129 15.04 0.11 2.90
C LYS A 129 15.33 0.43 4.36
N SER A 130 14.35 0.97 5.08
CA SER A 130 14.47 1.27 6.52
C SER A 130 14.62 0.05 7.42
N ALA A 131 14.26 -1.16 6.94
CA ALA A 131 14.36 -2.41 7.68
C ALA A 131 15.61 -3.23 7.32
N VAL A 132 16.41 -2.78 6.35
CA VAL A 132 17.58 -3.51 5.85
C VAL A 132 18.85 -2.79 6.29
N VAL A 133 19.69 -3.48 7.06
CA VAL A 133 21.00 -2.96 7.49
C VAL A 133 22.06 -3.20 6.40
N TRP A 134 21.99 -4.36 5.72
CA TRP A 134 22.96 -4.74 4.70
C TRP A 134 22.36 -5.78 3.73
N GLY A 135 22.73 -5.68 2.44
CA GLY A 135 22.34 -6.63 1.40
C GLY A 135 21.03 -6.29 0.71
N GLY A 136 20.71 -7.05 -0.33
CA GLY A 136 19.58 -6.82 -1.24
C GLY A 136 19.88 -5.79 -2.34
N ASP A 137 19.12 -5.87 -3.43
CA ASP A 137 19.24 -4.95 -4.57
C ASP A 137 18.30 -3.76 -4.40
N ASP A 138 18.81 -2.54 -4.36
CA ASP A 138 17.95 -1.34 -4.28
C ASP A 138 17.32 -1.07 -5.66
N ILE A 139 16.02 -1.32 -5.78
CA ILE A 139 15.25 -1.09 -6.99
C ILE A 139 14.39 0.18 -6.92
N THR A 140 14.61 1.05 -5.94
CA THR A 140 13.80 2.27 -5.70
C THR A 140 13.62 3.10 -6.97
N ASP A 141 14.69 3.40 -7.71
CA ASP A 141 14.63 4.22 -8.92
C ASP A 141 13.84 3.54 -10.05
N THR A 142 13.86 2.21 -10.10
CA THR A 142 13.07 1.44 -11.05
C THR A 142 11.57 1.50 -10.70
N ILE A 143 11.26 1.42 -9.41
CA ILE A 143 9.88 1.57 -8.92
C ILE A 143 9.36 2.98 -9.18
N LEU A 144 10.16 4.03 -8.93
CA LEU A 144 9.77 5.41 -9.17
C LEU A 144 9.36 5.70 -10.63
N LYS A 145 9.89 4.97 -11.61
CA LYS A 145 9.51 5.10 -13.02
C LYS A 145 8.10 4.56 -13.34
N VAL A 146 7.56 3.69 -12.52
CA VAL A 146 6.26 3.03 -12.76
C VAL A 146 5.16 3.51 -11.81
N ILE A 147 5.52 4.14 -10.69
CA ILE A 147 4.57 4.73 -9.74
C ILE A 147 3.93 5.98 -10.36
N LYS A 148 2.59 5.98 -10.38
CA LYS A 148 1.75 7.09 -10.89
C LYS A 148 0.98 7.77 -9.78
#